data_79b7b16404eca3fabca12acd1fc03f8f
#
_entry.id   79b7b16404eca3fabca12acd1fc03f8f
#
_cell.length_a   1.000
_cell.length_b   1.000
_cell.length_c   1.000
_cell.angle_alpha   90.00
_cell.angle_beta   90.00
_cell.angle_gamma   90.00
#
_symmetry.space_group_name_H-M   'P 1'
#
loop_
_entity.id
_entity.type
_entity.pdbx_description
1 polymer ?
#
loop_
_entity_poly.entity_id
_entity_poly.type
_entity_poly.pdbx_seq_one_letter_code
_entity_poly.pdbx_strand_id
1 'polypeptide(L)'
;MTLDYIYHSGFAIEMEGVTVIIDYYKDSSETEHNRGIVHDYLLQRPGKLYVLATHFHPDHFNREILTWKEQRPDIQYIFSKDILKSHRAKAEDAFYIKKGETYEDDTIRIDAFGSTDIGSSYSPFIAP
;
A
#
# COMPACT_ATOMS: atom_id res chain seq x y z
N MET A 1 -10.17 13.58 6.93
CA MET A 1 -9.32 12.39 6.77
C MET A 1 -9.82 11.27 7.68
N THR A 2 -9.90 10.07 7.15
CA THR A 2 -10.35 8.89 7.90
C THR A 2 -9.24 7.84 7.88
N LEU A 3 -8.98 7.24 9.04
CA LEU A 3 -8.04 6.14 9.18
C LEU A 3 -8.82 4.87 9.46
N ASP A 4 -8.66 3.86 8.60
CA ASP A 4 -9.34 2.58 8.72
C ASP A 4 -8.33 1.47 9.02
N TYR A 5 -8.59 0.70 10.07
CA TYR A 5 -7.83 -0.51 10.34
C TYR A 5 -8.38 -1.64 9.46
N ILE A 6 -7.50 -2.37 8.79
CA ILE A 6 -7.90 -3.46 7.91
C ILE A 6 -7.70 -4.81 8.59
N TYR A 7 -6.45 -5.24 8.76
CA TYR A 7 -6.11 -6.53 9.34
C TYR A 7 -4.60 -6.60 9.60
N HIS A 8 -4.18 -7.13 10.75
CA HIS A 8 -2.77 -7.18 11.16
C HIS A 8 -2.13 -5.79 11.11
N SER A 9 -1.09 -5.63 10.29
CA SER A 9 -0.41 -4.35 10.13
C SER A 9 -1.08 -3.45 9.10
N GLY A 10 -2.13 -3.92 8.45
CA GLY A 10 -2.75 -3.20 7.33
C GLY A 10 -3.75 -2.16 7.77
N PHE A 11 -3.68 -0.99 7.15
CA PHE A 11 -4.66 0.07 7.36
C PHE A 11 -4.75 0.94 6.12
N ALA A 12 -5.75 1.82 6.11
CA ALA A 12 -5.98 2.72 5.00
C ALA A 12 -6.22 4.14 5.49
N ILE A 13 -5.85 5.10 4.67
CA ILE A 13 -6.11 6.51 4.91
C ILE A 13 -7.01 7.01 3.79
N GLU A 14 -8.15 7.60 4.15
CA GLU A 14 -9.07 8.22 3.22
C GLU A 14 -8.97 9.73 3.33
N MET A 15 -8.72 10.37 2.21
CA MET A 15 -8.72 11.83 2.09
C MET A 15 -9.60 12.21 0.91
N GLU A 16 -9.97 13.48 0.80
CA GLU A 16 -10.78 13.92 -0.34
C GLU A 16 -10.05 13.64 -1.65
N GLY A 17 -10.65 12.78 -2.47
CA GLY A 17 -10.09 12.41 -3.77
C GLY A 17 -8.85 11.52 -3.73
N VAL A 18 -8.49 10.99 -2.54
CA VAL A 18 -7.28 10.17 -2.38
C VAL A 18 -7.54 9.04 -1.40
N THR A 19 -7.07 7.85 -1.75
CA THR A 19 -7.08 6.68 -0.87
C THR A 19 -5.68 6.08 -0.83
N VAL A 20 -5.19 5.76 0.37
CA VAL A 20 -3.90 5.10 0.56
C VAL A 20 -4.12 3.82 1.35
N ILE A 21 -3.73 2.67 0.79
CA ILE A 21 -3.82 1.37 1.45
C ILE A 21 -2.40 0.92 1.77
N ILE A 22 -2.14 0.58 3.03
CA ILE A 22 -0.81 0.28 3.53
C ILE A 22 -0.77 -1.12 4.11
N ASP A 23 0.22 -1.92 3.68
CA ASP A 23 0.53 -3.24 4.24
C ASP A 23 -0.67 -4.18 4.26
N TYR A 24 -1.35 -4.29 3.15
CA TYR A 24 -2.47 -5.22 3.00
C TYR A 24 -1.99 -6.67 3.12
N TYR A 25 -2.63 -7.42 4.02
CA TYR A 25 -2.44 -8.85 4.17
C TYR A 25 -3.73 -9.60 3.84
N LYS A 26 -4.81 -9.24 4.51
CA LYS A 26 -6.16 -9.75 4.26
C LYS A 26 -7.12 -8.59 4.40
N ASP A 27 -8.31 -8.73 3.83
CA ASP A 27 -9.35 -7.75 4.03
C ASP A 27 -9.90 -7.84 5.47
N SER A 28 -10.57 -6.79 5.90
CA SER A 28 -11.03 -6.64 7.28
C SER A 28 -12.01 -7.72 7.71
N SER A 29 -12.77 -8.25 6.76
CA SER A 29 -13.76 -9.28 7.03
C SER A 29 -14.13 -9.93 5.71
N GLU A 30 -14.18 -11.25 5.68
CA GLU A 30 -14.64 -11.99 4.52
C GLU A 30 -15.76 -12.91 4.94
N THR A 31 -16.95 -12.68 4.38
CA THR A 31 -18.11 -13.55 4.54
C THR A 31 -18.70 -13.80 3.17
N GLU A 32 -19.76 -14.63 3.10
CA GLU A 32 -20.46 -14.91 1.85
C GLU A 32 -20.97 -13.64 1.18
N HIS A 33 -21.35 -12.62 1.96
CA HIS A 33 -21.97 -11.40 1.44
C HIS A 33 -21.12 -10.16 1.65
N ASN A 34 -19.97 -10.27 2.26
CA ASN A 34 -19.11 -9.14 2.58
C ASN A 34 -17.65 -9.54 2.37
N ARG A 35 -17.00 -8.89 1.40
CA ARG A 35 -15.59 -9.15 1.09
C ARG A 35 -14.63 -8.30 1.89
N GLY A 36 -15.15 -7.42 2.75
CA GLY A 36 -14.35 -6.55 3.59
C GLY A 36 -14.22 -5.15 3.03
N ILE A 37 -13.65 -4.25 3.85
CA ILE A 37 -13.59 -2.81 3.55
C ILE A 37 -12.79 -2.51 2.27
N VAL A 38 -11.74 -3.28 1.99
CA VAL A 38 -10.90 -3.03 0.82
C VAL A 38 -11.67 -3.36 -0.45
N HIS A 39 -12.19 -4.59 -0.55
CA HIS A 39 -12.85 -5.05 -1.78
C HIS A 39 -14.22 -4.40 -2.00
N ASP A 40 -14.96 -4.16 -0.94
CA ASP A 40 -16.33 -3.65 -1.05
C ASP A 40 -16.40 -2.14 -1.09
N TYR A 41 -15.37 -1.45 -0.64
CA TYR A 41 -15.43 0.00 -0.49
C TYR A 41 -14.18 0.72 -0.99
N LEU A 42 -13.00 0.44 -0.43
CA LEU A 42 -11.82 1.26 -0.70
C LEU A 42 -11.38 1.21 -2.16
N LEU A 43 -11.43 0.04 -2.78
CA LEU A 43 -11.06 -0.12 -4.20
C LEU A 43 -12.06 0.55 -5.14
N GLN A 44 -13.25 0.87 -4.65
CA GLN A 44 -14.30 1.51 -5.44
C GLN A 44 -14.31 3.03 -5.29
N ARG A 45 -13.53 3.58 -4.37
CA ARG A 45 -13.55 5.02 -4.14
C ARG A 45 -13.06 5.78 -5.37
N PRO A 46 -13.72 6.90 -5.74
CA PRO A 46 -13.24 7.74 -6.83
C PRO A 46 -11.95 8.47 -6.42
N GLY A 47 -11.21 8.94 -7.40
CA GLY A 47 -9.97 9.68 -7.17
C GLY A 47 -8.75 8.79 -7.28
N LYS A 48 -7.62 9.26 -6.74
CA LYS A 48 -6.35 8.56 -6.82
C LYS A 48 -6.26 7.46 -5.76
N LEU A 49 -5.65 6.35 -6.14
CA LEU A 49 -5.44 5.22 -5.24
C LEU A 49 -3.95 4.88 -5.19
N TYR A 50 -3.41 4.87 -3.99
CA TYR A 50 -2.03 4.51 -3.70
C TYR A 50 -2.01 3.25 -2.85
N VAL A 51 -1.12 2.31 -3.20
CA VAL A 51 -0.97 1.06 -2.46
C VAL A 51 0.50 0.93 -2.06
N LEU A 52 0.73 0.86 -0.75
CA LEU A 52 2.06 0.85 -0.16
C LEU A 52 2.33 -0.48 0.52
N ALA A 53 3.59 -0.93 0.46
CA ALA A 53 4.05 -2.07 1.25
C ALA A 53 5.42 -1.74 1.83
N THR A 54 5.55 -1.88 3.16
CA THR A 54 6.74 -1.46 3.89
C THR A 54 7.77 -2.56 4.04
N HIS A 55 7.38 -3.83 3.91
CA HIS A 55 8.25 -5.00 4.05
C HIS A 55 7.84 -6.10 3.09
N PHE A 56 8.75 -7.02 2.80
CA PHE A 56 8.43 -8.17 1.96
C PHE A 56 7.74 -9.31 2.71
N HIS A 57 7.67 -9.26 4.04
CA HIS A 57 7.03 -10.28 4.86
C HIS A 57 5.54 -10.41 4.52
N PRO A 58 4.94 -11.61 4.61
CA PRO A 58 3.56 -11.82 4.15
C PRO A 58 2.51 -10.96 4.82
N ASP A 59 2.70 -10.59 6.09
CA ASP A 59 1.76 -9.73 6.82
C ASP A 59 1.85 -8.25 6.44
N HIS A 60 2.83 -7.87 5.61
CA HIS A 60 2.99 -6.53 5.08
C HIS A 60 2.84 -6.47 3.56
N PHE A 61 3.03 -7.60 2.87
CA PHE A 61 2.95 -7.65 1.42
C PHE A 61 2.24 -8.92 0.96
N ASN A 62 1.05 -8.77 0.41
CA ASN A 62 0.30 -9.84 -0.23
C ASN A 62 0.29 -9.57 -1.73
N ARG A 63 0.74 -10.56 -2.52
CA ARG A 63 0.83 -10.41 -3.99
C ARG A 63 -0.53 -10.16 -4.65
N GLU A 64 -1.62 -10.42 -3.97
CA GLU A 64 -2.97 -10.09 -4.46
C GLU A 64 -3.06 -8.62 -4.87
N ILE A 65 -2.36 -7.72 -4.16
CA ILE A 65 -2.45 -6.28 -4.45
C ILE A 65 -2.06 -5.94 -5.88
N LEU A 66 -1.21 -6.75 -6.50
CA LEU A 66 -0.80 -6.53 -7.89
C LEU A 66 -1.93 -6.83 -8.88
N THR A 67 -2.89 -7.69 -8.49
CA THR A 67 -4.04 -8.01 -9.33
C THR A 67 -5.07 -6.88 -9.37
N TRP A 68 -5.04 -5.99 -8.40
CA TRP A 68 -6.00 -4.88 -8.35
C TRP A 68 -5.85 -3.91 -9.51
N LYS A 69 -4.71 -3.89 -10.15
CA LYS A 69 -4.49 -3.05 -11.33
C LYS A 69 -5.40 -3.42 -12.49
N GLU A 70 -5.93 -4.64 -12.51
CA GLU A 70 -6.90 -5.06 -13.52
C GLU A 70 -8.20 -4.30 -13.43
N GLN A 71 -8.65 -3.97 -12.22
CA GLN A 71 -9.87 -3.17 -12.00
C GLN A 71 -9.58 -1.68 -11.80
N ARG A 72 -8.35 -1.33 -11.39
CA ARG A 72 -7.92 0.05 -11.16
C ARG A 72 -6.57 0.28 -11.82
N PRO A 73 -6.51 0.45 -13.16
CA PRO A 73 -5.23 0.63 -13.87
C PRO A 73 -4.47 1.89 -13.44
N ASP A 74 -5.15 2.82 -12.77
CA ASP A 74 -4.56 4.07 -12.28
C ASP A 74 -3.83 3.93 -10.94
N ILE A 75 -3.85 2.74 -10.32
CA ILE A 75 -3.18 2.54 -9.03
C ILE A 75 -1.70 2.89 -9.13
N GLN A 76 -1.22 3.67 -8.14
CA GLN A 76 0.19 3.91 -7.95
C GLN A 76 0.70 3.04 -6.80
N TYR A 77 1.59 2.10 -7.11
CA TYR A 77 2.22 1.24 -6.11
C TYR A 77 3.54 1.85 -5.66
N ILE A 78 3.76 1.91 -4.34
CA ILE A 78 5.02 2.37 -3.76
C ILE A 78 5.47 1.33 -2.74
N PHE A 79 6.54 0.60 -3.04
CA PHE A 79 7.02 -0.52 -2.24
C PHE A 79 8.42 -0.26 -1.70
N SER A 80 8.76 -0.93 -0.60
CA SER A 80 10.14 -0.94 -0.13
C SER A 80 11.01 -1.76 -1.09
N LYS A 81 12.28 -1.40 -1.18
CA LYS A 81 13.23 -2.08 -2.08
C LYS A 81 13.47 -3.54 -1.74
N ASP A 82 13.22 -3.97 -0.50
CA ASP A 82 13.38 -5.37 -0.13
C ASP A 82 12.37 -6.27 -0.85
N ILE A 83 11.22 -5.72 -1.25
CA ILE A 83 10.23 -6.46 -2.04
C ILE A 83 10.79 -6.80 -3.42
N LEU A 84 11.48 -5.85 -4.04
CA LEU A 84 12.15 -6.08 -5.32
C LEU A 84 13.31 -7.07 -5.18
N LYS A 85 14.15 -6.88 -4.15
CA LYS A 85 15.32 -7.74 -3.90
C LYS A 85 14.92 -9.16 -3.59
N SER A 86 13.78 -9.37 -2.95
CA SER A 86 13.27 -10.70 -2.61
C SER A 86 12.46 -11.34 -3.75
N HIS A 87 12.37 -10.66 -4.90
CA HIS A 87 11.64 -11.13 -6.08
C HIS A 87 10.15 -11.33 -5.84
N ARG A 88 9.55 -10.60 -4.89
CA ARG A 88 8.11 -10.64 -4.64
C ARG A 88 7.33 -9.83 -5.68
N ALA A 89 7.98 -8.83 -6.27
CA ALA A 89 7.42 -8.01 -7.33
C ALA A 89 8.54 -7.63 -8.31
N LYS A 90 8.17 -7.15 -9.48
CA LYS A 90 9.11 -6.80 -10.55
C LYS A 90 9.40 -5.30 -10.56
N ALA A 91 10.48 -4.90 -11.24
CA ALA A 91 10.87 -3.50 -11.33
C ALA A 91 9.77 -2.61 -11.91
N GLU A 92 9.01 -3.11 -12.88
CA GLU A 92 7.92 -2.37 -13.52
C GLU A 92 6.64 -2.33 -12.72
N ASP A 93 6.53 -3.10 -11.62
CA ASP A 93 5.29 -3.19 -10.86
C ASP A 93 5.03 -1.98 -9.96
N ALA A 94 6.09 -1.30 -9.50
CA ALA A 94 5.95 -0.25 -8.51
C ALA A 94 7.09 0.75 -8.56
N PHE A 95 6.91 1.86 -7.85
CA PHE A 95 7.99 2.76 -7.50
C PHE A 95 8.62 2.25 -6.19
N TYR A 96 9.92 2.04 -6.17
CA TYR A 96 10.62 1.46 -5.03
C TYR A 96 11.42 2.51 -4.29
N ILE A 97 11.26 2.53 -2.96
CA ILE A 97 12.02 3.45 -2.10
C ILE A 97 12.63 2.70 -0.93
N LYS A 98 13.69 3.27 -0.37
CA LYS A 98 14.34 2.76 0.83
C LYS A 98 14.51 3.90 1.83
N LYS A 99 15.02 3.56 3.02
CA LYS A 99 15.31 4.53 4.07
C LYS A 99 16.03 5.78 3.52
N GLY A 100 15.49 6.93 3.82
CA GLY A 100 16.05 8.21 3.42
C GLY A 100 15.59 8.71 2.07
N GLU A 101 14.80 7.91 1.34
CA GLU A 101 14.26 8.32 0.05
C GLU A 101 12.84 8.84 0.17
N THR A 102 12.40 9.57 -0.84
CA THR A 102 11.09 10.19 -0.89
C THR A 102 10.41 9.87 -2.21
N TYR A 103 9.13 9.55 -2.15
CA TYR A 103 8.24 9.56 -3.32
C TYR A 103 7.38 10.81 -3.22
N GLU A 104 7.29 11.56 -4.30
CA GLU A 104 6.44 12.74 -4.34
C GLU A 104 5.81 12.89 -5.73
N ASP A 105 4.52 13.21 -5.76
CA ASP A 105 3.84 13.61 -6.97
C ASP A 105 3.03 14.88 -6.68
N ASP A 106 2.12 15.26 -7.57
CA ASP A 106 1.32 16.48 -7.41
C ASP A 106 0.24 16.36 -6.34
N THR A 107 0.07 15.20 -5.75
CA THR A 107 -1.02 14.90 -4.81
C THR A 107 -0.52 14.58 -3.41
N ILE A 108 0.50 13.71 -3.28
CA ILE A 108 1.02 13.30 -1.98
C ILE A 108 2.55 13.25 -1.98
N ARG A 109 3.09 13.22 -0.76
CA ARG A 109 4.51 13.01 -0.52
C ARG A 109 4.66 11.88 0.51
N ILE A 110 5.56 10.95 0.24
CA ILE A 110 5.86 9.83 1.13
C ILE A 110 7.35 9.83 1.43
N ASP A 111 7.70 10.01 2.69
CA ASP A 111 9.08 9.96 3.17
C ASP A 111 9.34 8.61 3.82
N ALA A 112 10.43 7.96 3.46
CA ALA A 112 10.82 6.67 4.03
C ALA A 112 11.81 6.88 5.16
N PHE A 113 11.46 6.39 6.35
CA PHE A 113 12.32 6.45 7.52
C PHE A 113 12.87 5.06 7.83
N GLY A 114 13.93 5.01 8.64
CA GLY A 114 14.45 3.74 9.11
C GLY A 114 13.45 3.01 10.00
N SER A 115 13.43 1.69 9.85
CA SER A 115 12.63 0.80 10.67
C SER A 115 13.57 -0.03 11.54
N THR A 116 13.08 -0.55 12.67
CA THR A 116 13.84 -1.48 13.49
C THR A 116 13.90 -2.87 12.87
N ASP A 117 13.10 -3.12 11.85
CA ASP A 117 13.11 -4.39 11.13
C ASP A 117 14.35 -4.52 10.26
N ILE A 118 14.74 -5.76 9.99
CA ILE A 118 15.90 -6.08 9.18
C ILE A 118 15.56 -5.87 7.70
N GLY A 119 16.52 -5.31 6.94
CA GLY A 119 16.38 -5.15 5.51
C GLY A 119 16.19 -3.69 5.11
N SER A 120 15.71 -3.46 3.91
CA SER A 120 15.51 -2.13 3.33
C SER A 120 14.07 -1.62 3.42
N SER A 121 13.34 -2.11 4.42
CA SER A 121 11.99 -1.68 4.70
C SER A 121 11.93 -0.21 5.15
N TYR A 122 10.76 0.38 5.09
CA TYR A 122 10.56 1.78 5.48
C TYR A 122 9.29 1.96 6.30
N SER A 123 9.27 3.07 7.05
CA SER A 123 8.07 3.56 7.71
C SER A 123 7.66 4.84 6.99
N PRO A 124 6.48 4.89 6.37
CA PRO A 124 6.11 6.05 5.57
C PRO A 124 5.64 7.21 6.43
N PHE A 125 6.00 8.42 6.00
CA PHE A 125 5.33 9.64 6.42
C PHE A 125 4.63 10.19 5.19
N ILE A 126 3.31 10.37 5.28
CA ILE A 126 2.48 10.73 4.12
C ILE A 126 1.87 12.10 4.36
N ALA A 127 2.06 13.01 3.40
CA ALA A 127 1.49 14.34 3.43
C ALA A 127 0.72 14.62 2.13
N PRO A 128 -0.43 15.29 2.22
CA PRO A 128 -1.16 15.71 1.03
C PRO A 128 -0.43 16.79 0.24
#